data_0d9383b27689daace489f3fcc70a897f
#
_entry.id   0d9383b27689daace489f3fcc70a897f
#
_cell.length_a   1.000
_cell.length_b   1.000
_cell.length_c   1.000
_cell.angle_alpha   90.00
_cell.angle_beta   90.00
_cell.angle_gamma   90.00
#
_symmetry.space_group_name_H-M   'P 1'
#
loop_
_entity.id
_entity.type
_entity.pdbx_description
1 polymer ?
#
loop_
_entity_poly.entity_id
_entity_poly.type
_entity_poly.pdbx_seq_one_letter_code
_entity_poly.pdbx_strand_id
1 'polypeptide(L)'
;MIVLLHGWSDHSDSFKPLAAQLGKLGLQDIVPIYLGDYVSMDDDVGFEDITQAMQMAWRNAGLPLSPRSVDVVVHSTGALVVRHWMTSCFTPASNPVRRLLMLAPANFGSHLAHKGVSFLGRIVKGFKSERLFHTGARILRGLELASPFTWELARRDRLQDGNAWYGPGRVLATVLVGTDGYGGISAAANTNGSDGTVLVST
;
A
#
# COMPACT_ATOMS: atom_id res chain seq x y z
N MET A 1 -8.75 2.38 -17.18
CA MET A 1 -7.55 1.63 -16.78
C MET A 1 -7.53 1.54 -15.25
N ILE A 2 -7.28 0.35 -14.71
CA ILE A 2 -7.22 0.08 -13.27
C ILE A 2 -5.86 -0.54 -12.96
N VAL A 3 -5.12 0.06 -12.05
CA VAL A 3 -3.85 -0.47 -11.54
C VAL A 3 -4.09 -1.18 -10.21
N LEU A 4 -3.56 -2.38 -10.05
CA LEU A 4 -3.60 -3.13 -8.81
C LEU A 4 -2.18 -3.20 -8.23
N LEU A 5 -2.02 -2.71 -6.99
CA LEU A 5 -0.76 -2.74 -6.26
C LEU A 5 -0.92 -3.44 -4.92
N HIS A 6 -0.28 -4.59 -4.76
CA HIS A 6 -0.29 -5.33 -3.50
C HIS A 6 0.62 -4.70 -2.44
N GLY A 7 0.51 -5.18 -1.20
CA GLY A 7 1.39 -4.78 -0.10
C GLY A 7 2.84 -5.23 -0.33
N TRP A 8 3.76 -4.55 0.32
CA TRP A 8 5.16 -4.93 0.41
C TRP A 8 5.28 -6.35 0.97
N SER A 9 6.12 -7.17 0.38
CA SER A 9 6.27 -8.58 0.71
C SER A 9 5.16 -9.54 0.26
N ASP A 10 4.12 -9.07 -0.40
CA ASP A 10 3.09 -9.95 -0.96
C ASP A 10 3.47 -10.46 -2.36
N HIS A 11 2.91 -11.60 -2.76
CA HIS A 11 3.22 -12.19 -4.06
C HIS A 11 2.32 -11.64 -5.15
N SER A 12 2.83 -11.72 -6.38
CA SER A 12 2.13 -11.34 -7.61
C SER A 12 0.73 -11.98 -7.78
N ASP A 13 0.45 -13.02 -7.04
CA ASP A 13 -0.77 -13.80 -7.18
C ASP A 13 -1.93 -13.31 -6.32
N SER A 14 -1.67 -12.48 -5.32
CA SER A 14 -2.69 -12.02 -4.35
C SER A 14 -3.85 -11.28 -4.99
N PHE A 15 -3.61 -10.53 -6.05
CA PHE A 15 -4.65 -9.81 -6.76
C PHE A 15 -5.24 -10.55 -7.97
N LYS A 16 -4.76 -11.76 -8.31
CA LYS A 16 -5.33 -12.54 -9.42
C LYS A 16 -6.85 -12.80 -9.26
N PRO A 17 -7.33 -13.21 -8.07
CA PRO A 17 -8.77 -13.39 -7.87
C PRO A 17 -9.58 -12.10 -8.05
N LEU A 18 -9.07 -10.98 -7.52
CA LEU A 18 -9.72 -9.68 -7.69
C LEU A 18 -9.73 -9.25 -9.15
N ALA A 19 -8.60 -9.34 -9.85
CA ALA A 19 -8.51 -9.00 -11.27
C ALA A 19 -9.49 -9.83 -12.11
N ALA A 20 -9.58 -11.15 -11.85
CA ALA A 20 -10.52 -12.04 -12.53
C ALA A 20 -11.97 -11.64 -12.27
N GLN A 21 -12.30 -11.25 -11.04
CA GLN A 21 -13.68 -10.83 -10.69
C GLN A 21 -14.05 -9.49 -11.32
N LEU A 22 -13.12 -8.53 -11.34
CA LEU A 22 -13.31 -7.25 -12.02
C LEU A 22 -13.51 -7.47 -13.53
N GLY A 23 -12.74 -8.38 -14.15
CA GLY A 23 -12.92 -8.76 -15.54
C GLY A 23 -14.31 -9.35 -15.83
N LYS A 24 -14.84 -10.22 -14.96
CA LYS A 24 -16.21 -10.77 -15.08
C LYS A 24 -17.29 -9.68 -14.97
N LEU A 25 -17.02 -8.60 -14.26
CA LEU A 25 -17.90 -7.42 -14.17
C LEU A 25 -17.78 -6.50 -15.40
N GLY A 26 -17.02 -6.88 -16.42
CA GLY A 26 -16.84 -6.11 -17.65
C GLY A 26 -15.79 -5.00 -17.57
N LEU A 27 -15.03 -4.92 -16.46
CA LEU A 27 -13.94 -3.97 -16.34
C LEU A 27 -12.72 -4.50 -17.12
N GLN A 28 -12.22 -3.68 -18.04
CA GLN A 28 -11.07 -3.99 -18.87
C GLN A 28 -9.87 -3.14 -18.46
N ASP A 29 -8.71 -3.40 -19.06
CA ASP A 29 -7.46 -2.67 -18.79
C ASP A 29 -7.05 -2.71 -17.31
N ILE A 30 -6.98 -3.91 -16.75
CA ILE A 30 -6.53 -4.14 -15.38
C ILE A 30 -5.04 -4.49 -15.42
N VAL A 31 -4.21 -3.67 -14.80
CA VAL A 31 -2.75 -3.79 -14.82
C VAL A 31 -2.23 -4.02 -13.40
N PRO A 32 -1.77 -5.22 -13.07
CA PRO A 32 -1.08 -5.46 -11.80
C PRO A 32 0.36 -4.92 -11.87
N ILE A 33 0.81 -4.31 -10.78
CA ILE A 33 2.21 -3.89 -10.56
C ILE A 33 2.81 -4.74 -9.47
N TYR A 34 4.00 -5.28 -9.74
CA TYR A 34 4.79 -6.09 -8.83
C TYR A 34 6.09 -5.36 -8.49
N LEU A 35 6.16 -4.73 -7.32
CA LEU A 35 7.33 -3.95 -6.93
C LEU A 35 8.55 -4.82 -6.65
N GLY A 36 8.34 -6.08 -6.25
CA GLY A 36 9.43 -7.04 -6.05
C GLY A 36 10.26 -7.35 -7.30
N ASP A 37 9.76 -7.01 -8.50
CA ASP A 37 10.51 -7.13 -9.75
C ASP A 37 11.51 -5.98 -9.94
N TYR A 38 11.42 -4.92 -9.14
CA TYR A 38 12.17 -3.67 -9.31
C TYR A 38 13.06 -3.32 -8.12
N VAL A 39 12.80 -3.87 -6.96
CA VAL A 39 13.52 -3.55 -5.73
C VAL A 39 13.61 -4.78 -4.82
N SER A 40 14.78 -4.99 -4.21
CA SER A 40 14.98 -6.06 -3.24
C SER A 40 14.28 -5.77 -1.91
N MET A 41 14.28 -6.76 -1.02
CA MET A 41 13.76 -6.65 0.35
C MET A 41 14.87 -6.47 1.38
N ASP A 42 16.03 -5.98 0.97
CA ASP A 42 17.19 -5.81 1.83
C ASP A 42 16.96 -4.72 2.89
N ASP A 43 17.75 -4.79 3.96
CA ASP A 43 17.60 -3.92 5.14
C ASP A 43 17.81 -2.43 4.84
N ASP A 44 18.60 -2.12 3.81
CA ASP A 44 18.90 -0.76 3.40
C ASP A 44 17.84 -0.12 2.49
N VAL A 45 16.92 -0.91 1.96
CA VAL A 45 15.84 -0.41 1.11
C VAL A 45 14.86 0.43 1.91
N GLY A 46 14.60 1.66 1.46
CA GLY A 46 13.66 2.59 2.04
C GLY A 46 12.44 2.88 1.15
N PHE A 47 11.55 3.73 1.63
CA PHE A 47 10.36 4.14 0.85
C PHE A 47 10.74 4.96 -0.39
N GLU A 48 11.86 5.66 -0.38
CA GLU A 48 12.40 6.37 -1.55
C GLU A 48 12.74 5.40 -2.68
N ASP A 49 13.40 4.27 -2.36
CA ASP A 49 13.77 3.24 -3.34
C ASP A 49 12.53 2.57 -3.92
N ILE A 50 11.53 2.27 -3.06
CA ILE A 50 10.25 1.73 -3.51
C ILE A 50 9.50 2.73 -4.38
N THR A 51 9.61 4.03 -4.11
CA THR A 51 9.01 5.07 -4.94
C THR A 51 9.65 5.12 -6.33
N GLN A 52 10.96 4.96 -6.43
CA GLN A 52 11.66 4.84 -7.70
C GLN A 52 11.25 3.56 -8.45
N ALA A 53 11.16 2.43 -7.73
CA ALA A 53 10.65 1.17 -8.27
C ALA A 53 9.22 1.33 -8.83
N MET A 54 8.34 2.02 -8.10
CA MET A 54 6.98 2.34 -8.55
C MET A 54 6.98 3.18 -9.83
N GLN A 55 7.86 4.19 -9.91
CA GLN A 55 7.99 5.03 -11.11
C GLN A 55 8.48 4.23 -12.32
N MET A 56 9.42 3.31 -12.12
CA MET A 56 9.92 2.42 -13.17
C MET A 56 8.84 1.43 -13.60
N ALA A 57 8.17 0.78 -12.66
CA ALA A 57 7.08 -0.15 -12.93
C ALA A 57 5.94 0.50 -13.72
N TRP A 58 5.57 1.73 -13.34
CA TRP A 58 4.55 2.52 -14.03
C TRP A 58 4.89 2.77 -15.49
N ARG A 59 6.14 3.20 -15.75
CA ARG A 59 6.64 3.47 -17.10
C ARG A 59 6.74 2.20 -17.94
N ASN A 60 7.27 1.12 -17.36
CA ASN A 60 7.44 -0.17 -18.07
C ASN A 60 6.10 -0.81 -18.43
N ALA A 61 5.08 -0.60 -17.59
CA ALA A 61 3.72 -1.01 -17.89
C ALA A 61 2.99 -0.11 -18.92
N GLY A 62 3.64 0.93 -19.45
CA GLY A 62 3.04 1.86 -20.40
C GLY A 62 1.88 2.67 -19.84
N LEU A 63 1.83 2.86 -18.53
CA LEU A 63 0.72 3.54 -17.85
C LEU A 63 0.77 5.06 -18.10
N PRO A 64 -0.38 5.70 -18.32
CA PRO A 64 -0.42 7.13 -18.59
C PRO A 64 -0.01 7.96 -17.36
N LEU A 65 0.67 9.08 -17.64
CA LEU A 65 1.03 10.10 -16.64
C LEU A 65 0.16 11.35 -16.75
N SER A 66 -0.83 11.35 -17.64
CA SER A 66 -1.77 12.46 -17.75
C SER A 66 -2.60 12.59 -16.47
N PRO A 67 -2.94 13.82 -16.03
CA PRO A 67 -3.65 14.03 -14.77
C PRO A 67 -4.96 13.25 -14.70
N ARG A 68 -5.19 12.58 -13.59
CA ARG A 68 -6.45 11.88 -13.27
C ARG A 68 -6.89 10.86 -14.32
N SER A 69 -5.96 10.11 -14.89
CA SER A 69 -6.22 9.15 -15.97
C SER A 69 -6.39 7.71 -15.49
N VAL A 70 -5.95 7.39 -14.26
CA VAL A 70 -5.88 6.01 -13.76
C VAL A 70 -6.60 5.85 -12.43
N ASP A 71 -7.30 4.75 -12.26
CA ASP A 71 -7.83 4.29 -10.98
C ASP A 71 -6.84 3.29 -10.37
N VAL A 72 -6.57 3.41 -9.07
CA VAL A 72 -5.60 2.57 -8.38
C VAL A 72 -6.26 1.85 -7.21
N VAL A 73 -6.07 0.54 -7.13
CA VAL A 73 -6.47 -0.28 -5.99
C VAL A 73 -5.21 -0.77 -5.29
N VAL A 74 -5.11 -0.51 -4.01
CA VAL A 74 -3.95 -0.88 -3.21
C VAL A 74 -4.35 -1.68 -1.98
N HIS A 75 -3.44 -2.52 -1.50
CA HIS A 75 -3.61 -3.26 -0.26
C HIS A 75 -2.47 -2.97 0.71
N SER A 76 -2.79 -2.86 1.99
CA SER A 76 -1.81 -2.77 3.09
C SER A 76 -0.77 -1.66 2.86
N THR A 77 0.52 -1.99 2.89
CA THR A 77 1.66 -1.05 2.66
C THR A 77 1.67 -0.41 1.27
N GLY A 78 0.98 -1.02 0.28
CA GLY A 78 0.83 -0.42 -1.05
C GLY A 78 0.18 0.97 -1.01
N ALA A 79 -0.64 1.25 -0.01
CA ALA A 79 -1.21 2.58 0.19
C ALA A 79 -0.14 3.63 0.52
N LEU A 80 0.82 3.29 1.39
CA LEU A 80 1.94 4.18 1.72
C LEU A 80 2.84 4.42 0.48
N VAL A 81 3.09 3.37 -0.30
CA VAL A 81 3.90 3.47 -1.52
C VAL A 81 3.26 4.43 -2.52
N VAL A 82 1.96 4.25 -2.84
CA VAL A 82 1.27 5.11 -3.80
C VAL A 82 1.18 6.55 -3.30
N ARG A 83 0.84 6.76 -2.03
CA ARG A 83 0.77 8.10 -1.43
C ARG A 83 2.13 8.80 -1.46
N HIS A 84 3.21 8.10 -1.10
CA HIS A 84 4.56 8.63 -1.15
C HIS A 84 5.01 8.92 -2.59
N TRP A 85 4.73 8.02 -3.53
CA TRP A 85 5.00 8.24 -4.96
C TRP A 85 4.24 9.45 -5.51
N MET A 86 2.95 9.58 -5.21
CA MET A 86 2.16 10.73 -5.63
C MET A 86 2.80 12.03 -5.13
N THR A 87 3.07 12.12 -3.83
CA THR A 87 3.55 13.36 -3.18
C THR A 87 5.01 13.68 -3.47
N SER A 88 5.81 12.71 -3.91
CA SER A 88 7.22 12.91 -4.27
C SER A 88 7.42 13.21 -5.74
N CYS A 89 6.56 12.70 -6.63
CA CYS A 89 6.75 12.80 -8.08
C CYS A 89 5.80 13.80 -8.76
N PHE A 90 4.73 14.24 -8.09
CA PHE A 90 3.69 15.08 -8.70
C PHE A 90 3.26 16.22 -7.79
N THR A 91 2.43 17.07 -8.36
CA THR A 91 1.56 18.00 -7.64
C THR A 91 0.13 17.46 -7.63
N PRO A 92 -0.78 17.97 -6.79
CA PRO A 92 -2.19 17.58 -6.83
C PRO A 92 -2.85 17.77 -8.20
N ALA A 93 -2.36 18.72 -9.00
CA ALA A 93 -2.91 19.03 -10.32
C ALA A 93 -2.35 18.11 -11.42
N SER A 94 -1.09 17.65 -11.30
CA SER A 94 -0.42 16.81 -12.32
C SER A 94 -0.49 15.31 -12.04
N ASN A 95 -1.02 14.91 -10.89
CA ASN A 95 -1.06 13.53 -10.44
C ASN A 95 -1.96 12.66 -11.35
N PRO A 96 -1.46 11.50 -11.84
CA PRO A 96 -2.22 10.62 -12.74
C PRO A 96 -3.35 9.85 -12.04
N VAL A 97 -3.35 9.73 -10.70
CA VAL A 97 -4.35 8.97 -9.95
C VAL A 97 -5.65 9.78 -9.87
N ARG A 98 -6.73 9.17 -10.36
CA ARG A 98 -8.10 9.71 -10.31
C ARG A 98 -8.83 9.22 -9.07
N ARG A 99 -8.84 7.90 -8.86
CA ARG A 99 -9.45 7.23 -7.72
C ARG A 99 -8.42 6.35 -7.05
N LEU A 100 -8.41 6.34 -5.73
CA LEU A 100 -7.52 5.51 -4.92
C LEU A 100 -8.38 4.70 -3.93
N LEU A 101 -8.57 3.41 -4.24
CA LEU A 101 -9.21 2.47 -3.34
C LEU A 101 -8.14 1.78 -2.50
N MET A 102 -8.20 1.94 -1.21
CA MET A 102 -7.27 1.38 -0.24
C MET A 102 -7.95 0.27 0.56
N LEU A 103 -7.45 -0.95 0.44
CA LEU A 103 -7.94 -2.14 1.12
C LEU A 103 -7.02 -2.42 2.32
N ALA A 104 -7.56 -2.38 3.53
CA ALA A 104 -6.81 -2.55 4.78
C ALA A 104 -5.47 -1.79 4.79
N PRO A 105 -5.45 -0.49 4.49
CA PRO A 105 -4.21 0.26 4.31
C PRO A 105 -3.50 0.50 5.64
N ALA A 106 -2.17 0.37 5.64
CA ALA A 106 -1.34 0.78 6.78
C ALA A 106 -1.09 2.30 6.75
N ASN A 107 -2.14 3.12 6.61
CA ASN A 107 -2.01 4.57 6.34
C ASN A 107 -1.23 5.35 7.41
N PHE A 108 -1.27 4.89 8.63
CA PHE A 108 -0.52 5.44 9.77
C PHE A 108 0.39 4.39 10.42
N GLY A 109 0.73 3.35 9.65
CA GLY A 109 1.53 2.22 10.12
C GLY A 109 0.68 1.10 10.71
N SER A 110 1.36 0.16 11.38
CA SER A 110 0.76 -1.00 12.02
C SER A 110 1.33 -1.19 13.42
N HIS A 111 0.47 -1.46 14.38
CA HIS A 111 0.87 -1.81 15.75
C HIS A 111 1.69 -3.10 15.82
N LEU A 112 1.64 -3.92 14.78
CA LEU A 112 2.40 -5.16 14.69
C LEU A 112 3.86 -4.95 14.28
N ALA A 113 4.20 -3.83 13.65
CA ALA A 113 5.56 -3.54 13.23
C ALA A 113 6.55 -3.52 14.41
N HIS A 114 6.11 -3.08 15.59
CA HIS A 114 6.90 -3.13 16.83
C HIS A 114 7.22 -4.55 17.32
N LYS A 115 6.43 -5.56 16.91
CA LYS A 115 6.63 -6.95 17.33
C LYS A 115 7.69 -7.66 16.48
N GLY A 116 8.29 -6.95 15.52
CA GLY A 116 9.40 -7.41 14.69
C GLY A 116 9.00 -8.18 13.44
N VAL A 117 10.01 -8.35 12.56
CA VAL A 117 9.89 -8.93 11.22
C VAL A 117 9.22 -10.30 11.21
N SER A 118 9.59 -11.16 12.13
CA SER A 118 9.11 -12.56 12.20
C SER A 118 7.62 -12.66 12.54
N PHE A 119 7.10 -11.72 13.33
CA PHE A 119 5.71 -11.74 13.73
C PHE A 119 4.80 -11.18 12.61
N LEU A 120 5.19 -10.07 11.99
CA LEU A 120 4.48 -9.48 10.87
C LEU A 120 4.43 -10.45 9.67
N GLY A 121 5.55 -11.09 9.36
CA GLY A 121 5.63 -12.06 8.28
C GLY A 121 4.75 -13.29 8.49
N ARG A 122 4.61 -13.78 9.72
CA ARG A 122 3.73 -14.90 10.05
C ARG A 122 2.25 -14.59 9.87
N ILE A 123 1.84 -13.35 10.15
CA ILE A 123 0.45 -12.93 10.05
C ILE A 123 0.05 -12.66 8.61
N VAL A 124 0.90 -11.97 7.86
CA VAL A 124 0.59 -11.54 6.48
C VAL A 124 0.59 -12.72 5.50
N LYS A 125 1.40 -13.76 5.72
CA LYS A 125 1.56 -14.86 4.75
C LYS A 125 1.11 -16.24 5.21
N GLY A 126 0.64 -16.37 6.43
CA GLY A 126 0.33 -17.69 6.98
C GLY A 126 1.59 -18.58 7.16
N PHE A 127 1.46 -19.67 7.92
CA PHE A 127 2.57 -20.49 8.44
C PHE A 127 3.44 -21.26 7.42
N LYS A 128 3.29 -21.07 6.10
CA LYS A 128 3.82 -22.00 5.09
C LYS A 128 5.08 -21.58 4.33
N SER A 129 5.73 -20.47 4.65
CA SER A 129 6.92 -20.04 3.89
C SER A 129 8.12 -19.70 4.77
N GLU A 130 9.15 -20.55 4.72
CA GLU A 130 10.45 -20.36 5.40
C GLU A 130 11.30 -19.21 4.81
N ARG A 131 10.92 -18.64 3.66
CA ARG A 131 11.66 -17.56 2.97
C ARG A 131 11.26 -16.14 3.42
N LEU A 132 10.67 -15.98 4.58
CA LEU A 132 9.88 -14.81 4.99
C LEU A 132 10.62 -13.79 5.86
N PHE A 133 11.93 -13.89 6.02
CA PHE A 133 12.65 -13.16 7.05
C PHE A 133 13.33 -11.87 6.58
N HIS A 134 13.06 -11.41 5.35
CA HIS A 134 13.66 -10.20 4.80
C HIS A 134 12.61 -9.15 4.42
N THR A 135 11.92 -8.60 5.38
CA THR A 135 11.31 -7.27 5.20
C THR A 135 12.32 -6.28 5.71
N GLY A 136 12.86 -5.42 4.82
CA GLY A 136 13.96 -4.54 5.15
C GLY A 136 13.74 -3.73 6.44
N ALA A 137 14.74 -3.63 7.28
CA ALA A 137 14.65 -2.97 8.59
C ALA A 137 14.17 -1.52 8.49
N ARG A 138 14.55 -0.82 7.42
CA ARG A 138 14.11 0.58 7.16
C ARG A 138 12.61 0.66 6.86
N ILE A 139 12.10 -0.26 6.06
CA ILE A 139 10.65 -0.31 5.76
C ILE A 139 9.85 -0.63 7.02
N LEU A 140 10.31 -1.59 7.83
CA LEU A 140 9.63 -1.91 9.09
C LEU A 140 9.57 -0.73 10.05
N ARG A 141 10.65 0.03 10.20
CA ARG A 141 10.64 1.25 11.02
C ARG A 141 9.64 2.28 10.49
N GLY A 142 9.55 2.43 9.16
CA GLY A 142 8.56 3.30 8.53
C GLY A 142 7.12 2.81 8.73
N LEU A 143 6.93 1.49 8.87
CA LEU A 143 5.63 0.86 9.13
C LEU A 143 5.22 0.85 10.60
N GLU A 144 6.09 1.26 11.54
CA GLU A 144 5.69 1.41 12.93
C GLU A 144 4.53 2.41 13.05
N LEU A 145 3.61 2.12 13.96
CA LEU A 145 2.44 2.97 14.19
C LEU A 145 2.88 4.40 14.53
N ALA A 146 2.36 5.38 13.81
CA ALA A 146 2.70 6.80 13.97
C ALA A 146 4.20 7.09 13.82
N SER A 147 4.89 6.37 12.93
CA SER A 147 6.31 6.61 12.66
C SER A 147 6.55 8.02 12.08
N PRO A 148 7.78 8.55 12.17
CA PRO A 148 8.13 9.82 11.52
C PRO A 148 7.80 9.84 10.02
N PHE A 149 7.95 8.70 9.34
CA PHE A 149 7.60 8.56 7.92
C PHE A 149 6.11 8.75 7.69
N THR A 150 5.23 8.07 8.46
CA THR A 150 3.78 8.16 8.28
C THR A 150 3.24 9.54 8.63
N TRP A 151 3.83 10.21 9.65
CA TRP A 151 3.53 11.60 9.97
C TRP A 151 3.92 12.56 8.86
N GLU A 152 5.15 12.45 8.34
CA GLU A 152 5.60 13.30 7.24
C GLU A 152 4.75 13.10 5.97
N LEU A 153 4.37 11.86 5.68
CA LEU A 153 3.48 11.56 4.56
C LEU A 153 2.09 12.19 4.76
N ALA A 154 1.52 12.06 5.96
CA ALA A 154 0.25 12.69 6.29
C ALA A 154 0.34 14.23 6.20
N ARG A 155 1.47 14.81 6.62
CA ARG A 155 1.71 16.25 6.48
C ARG A 155 1.68 16.67 5.01
N ARG A 156 2.30 15.89 4.11
CA ARG A 156 2.36 16.21 2.68
C ARG A 156 1.02 16.09 1.97
N ASP A 157 0.25 15.04 2.27
CA ASP A 157 -0.95 14.74 1.48
C ASP A 157 -2.28 15.11 2.16
N ARG A 158 -2.30 15.32 3.48
CA ARG A 158 -3.55 15.55 4.22
C ARG A 158 -3.59 16.83 5.04
N LEU A 159 -2.48 17.22 5.64
CA LEU A 159 -2.45 18.26 6.67
C LEU A 159 -1.89 19.60 6.17
N GLN A 160 -1.32 19.65 4.98
CA GLN A 160 -0.76 20.88 4.44
C GLN A 160 -1.85 21.77 3.85
N ASP A 161 -2.04 22.93 4.43
CA ASP A 161 -2.99 23.93 3.97
C ASP A 161 -2.70 24.37 2.52
N GLY A 162 -3.76 24.55 1.74
CA GLY A 162 -3.68 25.01 0.35
C GLY A 162 -3.21 23.95 -0.67
N ASN A 163 -2.80 22.76 -0.22
CA ASN A 163 -2.32 21.69 -1.10
C ASN A 163 -3.16 20.41 -0.97
N ALA A 164 -4.46 20.53 -1.13
CA ALA A 164 -5.37 19.39 -1.00
C ALA A 164 -5.12 18.32 -2.08
N TRP A 165 -4.76 17.10 -1.65
CA TRP A 165 -4.59 15.95 -2.53
C TRP A 165 -5.90 15.22 -2.79
N TYR A 166 -6.83 15.27 -1.85
CA TYR A 166 -8.07 14.51 -1.85
C TYR A 166 -9.29 15.43 -1.88
N GLY A 167 -10.37 14.98 -2.53
CA GLY A 167 -11.63 15.69 -2.58
C GLY A 167 -12.12 16.03 -3.99
N PRO A 168 -13.09 16.93 -4.13
CA PRO A 168 -13.65 17.33 -5.41
C PRO A 168 -12.57 17.89 -6.36
N GLY A 169 -12.51 17.35 -7.58
CA GLY A 169 -11.50 17.75 -8.56
C GLY A 169 -10.08 17.25 -8.26
N ARG A 170 -9.89 16.43 -7.24
CA ARG A 170 -8.64 15.80 -6.81
C ARG A 170 -8.77 14.29 -6.81
N VAL A 171 -7.91 13.59 -6.10
CA VAL A 171 -8.02 12.13 -5.91
C VAL A 171 -9.25 11.82 -5.07
N LEU A 172 -10.12 10.95 -5.58
CA LEU A 172 -11.19 10.36 -4.78
C LEU A 172 -10.61 9.16 -4.03
N ALA A 173 -10.34 9.32 -2.74
CA ALA A 173 -9.83 8.26 -1.89
C ALA A 173 -10.99 7.54 -1.18
N THR A 174 -10.93 6.20 -1.20
CA THR A 174 -11.85 5.32 -0.46
C THR A 174 -11.02 4.33 0.35
N VAL A 175 -11.35 4.17 1.62
CA VAL A 175 -10.70 3.23 2.54
C VAL A 175 -11.70 2.16 2.96
N LEU A 176 -11.31 0.90 2.83
CA LEU A 176 -12.03 -0.26 3.33
C LEU A 176 -11.13 -1.02 4.31
N VAL A 177 -11.59 -1.20 5.53
CA VAL A 177 -10.88 -1.95 6.59
C VAL A 177 -11.84 -2.99 7.16
N GLY A 178 -11.34 -4.20 7.39
CA GLY A 178 -12.07 -5.24 8.10
C GLY A 178 -12.25 -4.88 9.59
N THR A 179 -13.29 -5.40 10.19
CA THR A 179 -13.57 -5.23 11.63
C THR A 179 -13.33 -6.50 12.44
N ASP A 180 -13.17 -7.63 11.73
CA ASP A 180 -12.95 -8.94 12.35
C ASP A 180 -11.46 -9.27 12.34
N GLY A 181 -10.95 -9.66 13.50
CA GLY A 181 -9.56 -10.10 13.65
C GLY A 181 -9.35 -11.54 13.17
N TYR A 182 -8.11 -11.99 13.27
CA TYR A 182 -7.73 -13.36 12.91
C TYR A 182 -8.28 -14.38 13.90
N GLY A 183 -8.59 -15.59 13.39
CA GLY A 183 -8.89 -16.76 14.20
C GLY A 183 -7.66 -17.61 14.53
N GLY A 184 -7.84 -18.59 15.44
CA GLY A 184 -6.81 -19.57 15.77
C GLY A 184 -5.54 -18.95 16.40
N ILE A 185 -4.37 -19.46 16.03
CA ILE A 185 -3.08 -19.03 16.60
C ILE A 185 -2.78 -17.57 16.26
N SER A 186 -3.25 -17.08 15.12
CA SER A 186 -3.07 -15.68 14.70
C SER A 186 -3.91 -14.69 15.52
N ALA A 187 -4.85 -15.14 16.34
CA ALA A 187 -5.63 -14.30 17.23
C ALA A 187 -4.77 -13.49 18.23
N ALA A 188 -3.55 -13.94 18.51
CA ALA A 188 -2.58 -13.19 19.32
C ALA A 188 -2.15 -11.83 18.70
N ALA A 189 -2.43 -11.63 17.42
CA ALA A 189 -2.23 -10.36 16.71
C ALA A 189 -3.37 -9.36 16.93
N ASN A 190 -4.54 -9.84 17.28
CA ASN A 190 -5.74 -9.02 17.34
C ASN A 190 -5.62 -7.92 18.40
N THR A 191 -6.08 -6.75 18.02
CA THR A 191 -6.23 -5.60 18.89
C THR A 191 -7.63 -5.03 18.65
N ASN A 192 -8.29 -4.56 19.69
CA ASN A 192 -9.62 -3.95 19.56
C ASN A 192 -9.57 -2.80 18.55
N GLY A 193 -10.53 -2.77 17.64
CA GLY A 193 -10.61 -1.77 16.58
C GLY A 193 -9.61 -1.99 15.43
N SER A 194 -9.18 -3.25 15.20
CA SER A 194 -8.34 -3.63 14.07
C SER A 194 -8.93 -4.83 13.31
N ASP A 195 -8.45 -5.03 12.09
CA ASP A 195 -8.67 -6.25 11.30
C ASP A 195 -7.67 -7.37 11.66
N GLY A 196 -6.90 -7.18 12.74
CA GLY A 196 -5.79 -8.03 13.17
C GLY A 196 -4.41 -7.50 12.73
N THR A 197 -4.32 -6.64 11.72
CA THR A 197 -3.04 -6.09 11.21
C THR A 197 -2.99 -4.57 11.28
N VAL A 198 -4.05 -3.90 10.87
CA VAL A 198 -4.15 -2.44 10.88
C VAL A 198 -5.33 -1.98 11.73
N LEU A 199 -5.19 -0.83 12.35
CA LEU A 199 -6.28 -0.22 13.11
C LEU A 199 -7.28 0.43 12.16
N VAL A 200 -8.57 0.34 12.46
CA VAL A 200 -9.65 1.00 11.70
C VAL A 200 -9.46 2.53 11.67
N SER A 201 -8.79 3.06 12.68
CA SER A 201 -8.51 4.50 12.83
C SER A 201 -7.29 5.01 12.06
N THR A 202 -6.57 4.15 11.33
CA THR A 202 -5.32 4.55 10.63
C THR A 202 -5.49 4.85 9.15
#